data_0cb8a686df71078b94de355d7fc17339
#
_entry.id   0cb8a686df71078b94de355d7fc17339
#
_cell.length_a   1.000
_cell.length_b   1.000
_cell.length_c   1.000
_cell.angle_alpha   90.00
_cell.angle_beta   90.00
_cell.angle_gamma   90.00
#
_symmetry.space_group_name_H-M   'P 1'
#
loop_
_entity.id
_entity.type
_entity.pdbx_description
1 polymer ?
#
loop_
_entity_poly.entity_id
_entity_poly.type
_entity_poly.pdbx_seq_one_letter_code
_entity_poly.pdbx_strand_id
1 'polypeptide(L)'
;EHKHFEMFGAEVYSSPKTVISEENSTEYKPGMEPYYPVNDERNNSLADAYRDLAEQEENVIFGGRLAHYRYYDMAPVIEQIMSCRDY
;
A
#
# COMPACT_ATOMS: atom_id res chain seq x y z
N GLU A 1 9.05 -12.94 12.37
CA GLU A 1 8.44 -13.43 13.62
C GLU A 1 7.29 -12.54 14.04
N HIS A 2 6.13 -13.15 14.32
CA HIS A 2 4.90 -12.44 14.70
C HIS A 2 4.64 -12.53 16.21
N LYS A 3 5.48 -11.86 17.00
CA LYS A 3 5.22 -11.58 18.42
C LYS A 3 4.96 -10.09 18.62
N HIS A 4 3.96 -9.56 17.92
CA HIS A 4 3.64 -8.15 17.97
C HIS A 4 2.62 -7.85 19.06
N PHE A 5 3.02 -7.04 20.01
CA PHE A 5 2.18 -6.59 21.12
C PHE A 5 0.88 -5.92 20.61
N GLU A 6 0.97 -5.12 19.57
CA GLU A 6 -0.17 -4.42 18.97
C GLU A 6 -1.22 -5.38 18.40
N MET A 7 -0.81 -6.57 17.97
CA MET A 7 -1.71 -7.56 17.37
C MET A 7 -2.33 -8.51 18.40
N PHE A 8 -1.56 -8.90 19.42
CA PHE A 8 -1.91 -10.00 20.32
C PHE A 8 -1.94 -9.62 21.79
N GLY A 9 -1.55 -8.40 22.14
CA GLY A 9 -1.49 -7.93 23.53
C GLY A 9 -0.29 -8.47 24.32
N ALA A 10 -0.28 -8.18 25.61
CA ALA A 10 0.87 -8.50 26.49
C ALA A 10 1.10 -10.01 26.69
N GLU A 11 0.10 -10.83 26.48
CA GLU A 11 0.16 -12.28 26.66
C GLU A 11 1.17 -12.94 25.71
N VAL A 12 1.48 -12.28 24.60
CA VAL A 12 2.43 -12.79 23.60
C VAL A 12 3.83 -13.03 24.19
N TYR A 13 4.23 -12.26 25.20
CA TYR A 13 5.55 -12.39 25.82
C TYR A 13 5.71 -13.66 26.66
N SER A 14 4.62 -14.21 27.16
CA SER A 14 4.63 -15.46 27.95
C SER A 14 4.33 -16.70 27.11
N SER A 15 3.96 -16.54 25.85
CA SER A 15 3.67 -17.65 24.95
C SER A 15 4.94 -18.42 24.57
N PRO A 16 4.95 -19.75 24.72
CA PRO A 16 6.05 -20.59 24.23
C PRO A 16 6.05 -20.79 22.70
N LYS A 17 5.03 -20.24 22.03
CA LYS A 17 4.86 -20.37 20.57
C LYS A 17 5.04 -19.03 19.88
N THR A 18 5.51 -19.08 18.66
CA THR A 18 5.57 -17.93 17.76
C THR A 18 5.07 -18.32 16.36
N VAL A 19 4.78 -17.35 15.55
CA VAL A 19 4.48 -17.52 14.13
C VAL A 19 5.60 -16.89 13.33
N ILE A 20 6.12 -17.61 12.37
CA ILE A 20 7.10 -17.12 11.41
C ILE A 20 6.44 -17.16 10.04
N SER A 21 6.51 -16.04 9.31
CA SER A 21 6.18 -16.01 7.90
C SER A 21 7.43 -15.75 7.07
N GLU A 22 7.53 -16.43 5.97
CA GLU A 22 8.56 -16.23 4.96
C GLU A 22 7.91 -15.64 3.72
N GLU A 23 8.31 -14.43 3.36
CA GLU A 23 7.77 -13.72 2.20
C GLU A 23 8.78 -13.76 1.05
N ASN A 24 8.36 -14.31 -0.06
CA ASN A 24 9.18 -14.40 -1.26
C ASN A 24 8.56 -13.52 -2.35
N SER A 25 9.29 -12.51 -2.79
CA SER A 25 8.88 -11.66 -3.90
C SER A 25 8.82 -12.46 -5.20
N THR A 26 7.73 -12.31 -5.92
CA THR A 26 7.54 -12.95 -7.22
C THR A 26 6.85 -11.99 -8.18
N GLU A 27 7.06 -12.19 -9.46
CA GLU A 27 6.40 -11.41 -10.50
C GLU A 27 4.90 -11.72 -10.52
N TYR A 28 4.08 -10.67 -10.62
CA TYR A 28 2.63 -10.81 -10.73
C TYR A 28 2.23 -11.58 -11.99
N LYS A 29 1.28 -12.50 -11.82
CA LYS A 29 0.62 -13.20 -12.93
C LYS A 29 -0.89 -13.11 -12.76
N PRO A 30 -1.67 -13.08 -13.85
CA PRO A 30 -3.13 -13.10 -13.77
C PRO A 30 -3.65 -14.22 -12.86
N GLY A 31 -4.55 -13.86 -11.93
CA GLY A 31 -5.10 -14.78 -10.93
C GLY A 31 -4.37 -14.78 -9.59
N MET A 32 -3.24 -14.11 -9.48
CA MET A 32 -2.59 -13.84 -8.19
C MET A 32 -3.17 -12.58 -7.56
N GLU A 33 -3.10 -12.50 -6.24
CA GLU A 33 -3.42 -11.27 -5.51
C GLU A 33 -2.21 -10.32 -5.54
N PRO A 34 -2.37 -9.09 -6.04
CA PRO A 34 -1.29 -8.10 -6.00
C PRO A 34 -1.18 -7.47 -4.61
N TYR A 35 0.01 -7.43 -4.03
CA TYR A 35 0.23 -6.86 -2.70
C TYR A 35 0.82 -5.46 -2.72
N TYR A 36 1.89 -5.25 -3.47
CA TYR A 36 2.67 -4.01 -3.43
C TYR A 36 2.99 -3.48 -4.82
N PRO A 37 3.05 -2.15 -4.99
CA PRO A 37 3.58 -1.56 -6.22
C PRO A 37 5.08 -1.85 -6.33
N VAL A 38 5.53 -2.14 -7.54
CA VAL A 38 6.96 -2.25 -7.86
C VAL A 38 7.42 -0.90 -8.38
N ASN A 39 8.18 -0.16 -7.57
CA ASN A 39 8.65 1.18 -7.88
C ASN A 39 9.97 1.14 -8.65
N ASP A 40 9.96 0.55 -9.83
CA ASP A 40 11.02 0.65 -10.83
C ASP A 40 10.73 1.78 -11.83
N GLU A 41 11.73 2.13 -12.65
CA GLU A 41 11.63 3.23 -13.62
C GLU A 41 10.48 3.04 -14.61
N ARG A 42 10.30 1.82 -15.14
CA ARG A 42 9.23 1.49 -16.08
C ARG A 42 7.85 1.67 -15.47
N ASN A 43 7.63 1.09 -14.29
CA ASN A 43 6.33 1.13 -13.64
C ASN A 43 6.00 2.52 -13.10
N ASN A 44 7.00 3.26 -12.63
CA ASN A 44 6.80 4.65 -12.22
C ASN A 44 6.44 5.55 -13.40
N SER A 45 7.11 5.39 -14.55
CA SER A 45 6.75 6.12 -15.78
C SER A 45 5.33 5.80 -16.25
N LEU A 46 4.91 4.54 -16.13
CA LEU A 46 3.54 4.14 -16.45
C LEU A 46 2.53 4.75 -15.46
N ALA A 47 2.84 4.78 -14.17
CA ALA A 47 2.01 5.42 -13.16
C ALA A 47 1.86 6.92 -13.40
N ASP A 48 2.94 7.60 -13.80
CA ASP A 48 2.92 9.01 -14.18
C ASP A 48 2.01 9.27 -15.39
N ALA A 49 2.07 8.43 -16.42
CA ALA A 49 1.17 8.53 -17.58
C ALA A 49 -0.31 8.35 -17.21
N TYR A 50 -0.63 7.46 -16.27
CA TYR A 50 -1.98 7.34 -15.73
C TYR A 50 -2.39 8.56 -14.90
N ARG A 51 -1.48 9.18 -14.19
CA ARG A 51 -1.73 10.41 -13.44
C ARG A 51 -2.07 11.57 -14.38
N ASP A 52 -1.32 11.73 -15.48
CA ASP A 52 -1.59 12.73 -16.50
C ASP A 52 -2.99 12.56 -17.13
N LEU A 53 -3.43 11.31 -17.32
CA LEU A 53 -4.79 11.03 -17.78
C LEU A 53 -5.83 11.36 -16.70
N ALA A 54 -5.55 11.05 -15.43
CA ALA A 54 -6.45 11.32 -14.32
C ALA A 54 -6.67 12.84 -14.12
N GLU A 55 -5.67 13.67 -14.38
CA GLU A 55 -5.78 15.14 -14.29
C GLU A 55 -6.74 15.74 -15.34
N GLN A 56 -7.08 14.98 -16.37
CA GLN A 56 -8.05 15.41 -17.41
C GLN A 56 -9.51 15.13 -17.00
N GLU A 57 -9.72 14.41 -15.91
CA GLU A 57 -11.06 14.06 -15.42
C GLU A 57 -11.57 15.11 -14.43
N GLU A 58 -12.58 15.90 -14.84
CA GLU A 58 -13.03 17.08 -14.10
C GLU A 58 -13.80 16.77 -12.80
N ASN A 59 -14.44 15.62 -12.67
CA ASN A 59 -15.32 15.30 -11.55
C ASN A 59 -14.92 14.01 -10.83
N VAL A 60 -13.64 13.67 -10.86
CA VAL A 60 -13.10 12.46 -10.26
C VAL A 60 -11.92 12.79 -9.37
N ILE A 61 -11.91 12.23 -8.17
CA ILE A 61 -10.78 12.33 -7.25
C ILE A 61 -10.13 10.95 -7.17
N PHE A 62 -8.86 10.90 -7.52
CA PHE A 62 -8.04 9.70 -7.39
C PHE A 62 -7.20 9.78 -6.12
N GLY A 63 -7.34 8.81 -5.22
CA GLY A 63 -6.61 8.83 -3.97
C GLY A 63 -6.28 7.44 -3.44
N GLY A 64 -5.40 7.42 -2.43
CA GLY A 64 -4.95 6.20 -1.80
C GLY A 64 -3.73 5.55 -2.47
N ARG A 65 -3.28 4.45 -1.90
CA ARG A 65 -2.02 3.78 -2.29
C ARG A 65 -1.98 3.34 -3.74
N LEU A 66 -3.10 2.85 -4.26
CA LEU A 66 -3.16 2.38 -5.65
C LEU A 66 -3.10 3.55 -6.64
N ALA A 67 -3.90 4.59 -6.44
CA ALA A 67 -3.93 5.74 -7.33
C ALA A 67 -2.61 6.51 -7.34
N HIS A 68 -1.93 6.59 -6.20
CA HIS A 68 -0.61 7.21 -6.10
C HIS A 68 0.54 6.28 -6.51
N TYR A 69 0.24 5.01 -6.75
CA TYR A 69 1.25 3.98 -7.01
C TYR A 69 2.39 4.01 -5.99
N ARG A 70 2.03 4.10 -4.70
CA ARG A 70 2.97 4.31 -3.61
C ARG A 70 2.63 3.41 -2.44
N TYR A 71 3.66 2.75 -1.89
CA TYR A 71 3.52 2.06 -0.62
C TYR A 71 3.74 3.04 0.53
N TYR A 72 2.69 3.27 1.33
CA TYR A 72 2.75 4.07 2.55
C TYR A 72 1.66 3.63 3.54
N ASP A 73 1.90 3.89 4.81
CA ASP A 73 1.07 3.42 5.91
C ASP A 73 -0.25 4.19 6.03
N MET A 74 -1.11 3.80 6.97
CA MET A 74 -2.45 4.37 7.13
C MET A 74 -2.45 5.86 7.44
N ALA A 75 -1.57 6.33 8.33
CA ALA A 75 -1.52 7.74 8.70
C ALA A 75 -1.20 8.66 7.51
N PRO A 76 -0.18 8.39 6.69
CA PRO A 76 0.06 9.15 5.46
C PRO A 76 -1.09 9.10 4.44
N VAL A 77 -1.83 7.99 4.34
CA VAL A 77 -3.01 7.91 3.47
C VAL A 77 -4.09 8.88 3.95
N ILE A 78 -4.37 8.90 5.25
CA ILE A 78 -5.37 9.79 5.84
C ILE A 78 -4.94 11.25 5.67
N GLU A 79 -3.69 11.58 5.93
CA GLU A 79 -3.14 12.93 5.77
C GLU A 79 -3.31 13.43 4.33
N GLN A 80 -3.00 12.59 3.35
CA GLN A 80 -3.16 12.90 1.94
C GLN A 80 -4.62 13.17 1.57
N ILE A 81 -5.57 12.36 2.04
CA ILE A 81 -7.00 12.56 1.78
C ILE A 81 -7.50 13.83 2.48
N MET A 82 -7.02 14.12 3.68
CA MET A 82 -7.38 15.35 4.38
C MET A 82 -6.84 16.61 3.71
N SER A 83 -5.70 16.55 3.06
CA SER A 83 -5.15 17.64 2.27
C SER A 83 -5.90 17.94 0.97
N CYS A 84 -6.69 16.97 0.48
CA CYS A 84 -7.55 17.14 -0.69
C CYS A 84 -8.93 17.76 -0.34
N ARG A 85 -9.11 18.30 0.85
CA ARG A 85 -10.40 18.85 1.33
C ARG A 85 -10.81 20.20 0.72
N ASP A 86 -9.97 20.80 -0.07
CA ASP A 86 -10.22 22.10 -0.71
C ASP A 86 -10.90 21.97 -2.10
N TYR A 87 -11.65 20.89 -2.27
CA TYR A 87 -12.49 20.68 -3.46
C TYR A 87 -13.96 20.95 -3.16
#